data_baf5386850de10a669d42ddfd5972a96
#
_entry.id   baf5386850de10a669d42ddfd5972a96
#
_cell.length_a   1.000
_cell.length_b   1.000
_cell.length_c   1.000
_cell.angle_alpha   90.00
_cell.angle_beta   90.00
_cell.angle_gamma   90.00
#
_symmetry.space_group_name_H-M   'P 1'
#
loop_
_entity.id
_entity.type
_entity.pdbx_description
1 polymer ?
#
loop_
_entity_poly.entity_id
_entity_poly.type
_entity_poly.pdbx_seq_one_letter_code
_entity_poly.pdbx_strand_id
1 'polypeptide(L)'
;MLKLKQVLIDKGVSFRQFAQSVKISPTAFSLLINQHQKPKNWEKVEENLIAALQEFGINQPLATLLEKEATGESWATEPAASVPKTKQEIKDDIMLLAKQVLFPATKKHFGLFRDPFAEDIRSAEDVFTSADVRYVREALFQTAKHGGFMAVVGESGAGKSTLRRDLIDRINQENAPIQVIEPYIIAMEDNDVKGKTLKASHIAESIITTLAPLENVKRSPEARFRQLHRVLKESVKSGYSNVLIIEEAHALPIPTLKHLKRFFELEDGFKKLLSIVLVGQPELKLKLSERNTEVREVVQRCEIVELAPLDAELERFVEHKLERVGKQVSDIFEEDAFLAVRQRLVAVNRQK
;
A
#
# COMPACT_ATOMS: atom_id res chain seq x y z
N MET A 1 -22.11 5.21 -16.19
CA MET A 1 -21.49 5.32 -17.54
C MET A 1 -22.33 6.32 -18.33
N LEU A 2 -21.77 7.12 -19.26
CA LEU A 2 -22.60 7.98 -20.11
C LEU A 2 -23.39 7.14 -21.12
N LYS A 3 -24.66 7.45 -21.34
CA LYS A 3 -25.50 6.80 -22.35
C LYS A 3 -24.87 6.86 -23.75
N LEU A 4 -24.15 7.93 -24.05
CA LEU A 4 -23.39 8.07 -25.31
C LEU A 4 -22.44 6.89 -25.55
N LYS A 5 -21.74 6.42 -24.53
CA LYS A 5 -20.80 5.29 -24.65
C LYS A 5 -21.51 4.00 -25.03
N GLN A 6 -22.65 3.74 -24.40
CA GLN A 6 -23.47 2.56 -24.70
C GLN A 6 -24.01 2.60 -26.11
N VAL A 7 -24.57 3.73 -26.52
CA VAL A 7 -25.14 3.90 -27.87
C VAL A 7 -24.08 3.72 -28.97
N LEU A 8 -22.85 4.20 -28.75
CA LEU A 8 -21.74 3.98 -29.68
C LEU A 8 -21.31 2.52 -29.77
N ILE A 9 -21.30 1.80 -28.64
CA ILE A 9 -21.04 0.35 -28.59
C ILE A 9 -22.13 -0.41 -29.33
N ASP A 10 -23.39 -0.13 -29.06
CA ASP A 10 -24.56 -0.81 -29.67
C ASP A 10 -24.61 -0.61 -31.19
N LYS A 11 -24.15 0.56 -31.66
CA LYS A 11 -24.03 0.87 -33.11
C LYS A 11 -22.73 0.35 -33.73
N GLY A 12 -21.82 -0.27 -32.96
CA GLY A 12 -20.53 -0.76 -33.46
C GLY A 12 -19.56 0.33 -33.92
N VAL A 13 -19.75 1.57 -33.47
CA VAL A 13 -18.91 2.71 -33.85
C VAL A 13 -17.63 2.74 -33.02
N SER A 14 -16.48 2.74 -33.68
CA SER A 14 -15.19 2.86 -33.00
C SER A 14 -15.03 4.22 -32.34
N PHE A 15 -14.70 4.26 -31.04
CA PHE A 15 -14.43 5.51 -30.30
C PHE A 15 -13.36 6.40 -30.95
N ARG A 16 -12.41 5.79 -31.64
CA ARG A 16 -11.35 6.52 -32.35
C ARG A 16 -11.89 7.21 -33.60
N GLN A 17 -12.74 6.53 -34.36
CA GLN A 17 -13.41 7.11 -35.54
C GLN A 17 -14.34 8.23 -35.13
N PHE A 18 -15.16 8.00 -34.09
CA PHE A 18 -16.08 9.01 -33.59
C PHE A 18 -15.34 10.25 -33.05
N ALA A 19 -14.24 10.09 -32.32
CA ALA A 19 -13.41 11.20 -31.86
C ALA A 19 -12.82 12.03 -33.02
N GLN A 20 -12.49 11.37 -34.14
CA GLN A 20 -12.01 12.05 -35.36
C GLN A 20 -13.10 12.89 -36.02
N SER A 21 -14.34 12.37 -36.13
CA SER A 21 -15.48 13.14 -36.66
C SER A 21 -15.81 14.35 -35.79
N VAL A 22 -15.69 14.20 -34.43
CA VAL A 22 -15.87 15.33 -33.48
C VAL A 22 -14.69 16.31 -33.49
N LYS A 23 -13.58 15.98 -34.19
CA LYS A 23 -12.33 16.79 -34.25
C LYS A 23 -11.66 17.01 -32.90
N ILE A 24 -11.71 16.02 -32.03
CA ILE A 24 -10.99 16.01 -30.74
C ILE A 24 -10.00 14.85 -30.68
N SER A 25 -9.01 14.96 -29.78
CA SER A 25 -8.07 13.86 -29.58
C SER A 25 -8.77 12.65 -28.95
N PRO A 26 -8.37 11.42 -29.28
CA PRO A 26 -8.92 10.21 -28.65
C PRO A 26 -8.82 10.23 -27.12
N THR A 27 -7.78 10.86 -26.58
CA THR A 27 -7.59 11.05 -25.15
C THR A 27 -8.64 12.00 -24.56
N ALA A 28 -8.89 13.15 -25.20
CA ALA A 28 -9.93 14.10 -24.76
C ALA A 28 -11.33 13.48 -24.83
N PHE A 29 -11.60 12.67 -25.85
CA PHE A 29 -12.85 11.94 -25.97
C PHE A 29 -13.01 10.86 -24.88
N SER A 30 -11.94 10.16 -24.56
CA SER A 30 -11.93 9.19 -23.46
C SER A 30 -12.19 9.86 -22.09
N LEU A 31 -11.61 11.03 -21.84
CA LEU A 31 -11.85 11.82 -20.64
C LEU A 31 -13.32 12.28 -20.55
N LEU A 32 -13.89 12.70 -21.67
CA LEU A 32 -15.31 13.09 -21.76
C LEU A 32 -16.23 11.91 -21.39
N ILE A 33 -16.01 10.73 -21.99
CA ILE A 33 -16.88 9.56 -21.80
C ILE A 33 -16.71 8.89 -20.43
N ASN A 34 -15.47 8.74 -19.96
CA ASN A 34 -15.19 7.94 -18.76
C ASN A 34 -15.09 8.79 -17.48
N GLN A 35 -14.58 10.03 -17.59
CA GLN A 35 -14.34 10.90 -16.43
C GLN A 35 -15.28 12.14 -16.42
N HIS A 36 -16.15 12.30 -17.42
CA HIS A 36 -17.09 13.41 -17.53
C HIS A 36 -16.42 14.80 -17.58
N GLN A 37 -15.16 14.88 -18.04
CA GLN A 37 -14.43 16.13 -18.15
C GLN A 37 -14.71 16.81 -19.49
N LYS A 38 -15.22 18.05 -19.44
CA LYS A 38 -15.42 18.87 -20.64
C LYS A 38 -14.07 19.33 -21.20
N PRO A 39 -13.85 19.23 -22.53
CA PRO A 39 -12.72 19.88 -23.20
C PRO A 39 -12.75 21.42 -23.04
N LYS A 40 -11.57 22.07 -23.12
CA LYS A 40 -11.45 23.53 -22.92
C LYS A 40 -12.31 24.37 -23.87
N ASN A 41 -12.63 23.88 -25.08
CA ASN A 41 -13.43 24.58 -26.08
C ASN A 41 -14.79 23.90 -26.25
N TRP A 42 -15.54 23.75 -25.15
CA TRP A 42 -16.75 22.93 -25.10
C TRP A 42 -17.81 23.34 -26.16
N GLU A 43 -18.10 24.61 -26.33
CA GLU A 43 -19.13 25.09 -27.30
C GLU A 43 -18.87 24.54 -28.71
N LYS A 44 -17.64 24.65 -29.20
CA LYS A 44 -17.25 24.14 -30.51
C LYS A 44 -17.24 22.61 -30.61
N VAL A 45 -16.92 21.95 -29.50
CA VAL A 45 -16.94 20.47 -29.41
C VAL A 45 -18.39 19.97 -29.39
N GLU A 46 -19.30 20.68 -28.74
CA GLU A 46 -20.71 20.37 -28.66
C GLU A 46 -21.37 20.43 -30.05
N GLU A 47 -21.08 21.46 -30.85
CA GLU A 47 -21.56 21.56 -32.23
C GLU A 47 -21.05 20.38 -33.08
N ASN A 48 -19.75 20.05 -32.96
CA ASN A 48 -19.16 18.92 -33.67
C ASN A 48 -19.72 17.55 -33.21
N LEU A 49 -20.06 17.43 -31.92
CA LEU A 49 -20.72 16.24 -31.37
C LEU A 49 -22.09 16.02 -31.96
N ILE A 50 -22.90 17.10 -32.08
CA ILE A 50 -24.22 17.03 -32.68
C ILE A 50 -24.11 16.63 -34.18
N ALA A 51 -23.19 17.24 -34.91
CA ALA A 51 -22.96 16.90 -36.31
C ALA A 51 -22.51 15.44 -36.50
N ALA A 52 -21.53 14.96 -35.66
CA ALA A 52 -21.07 13.58 -35.71
C ALA A 52 -22.19 12.60 -35.34
N LEU A 53 -23.03 12.87 -34.36
CA LEU A 53 -24.17 12.02 -34.00
C LEU A 53 -25.14 11.83 -35.18
N GLN A 54 -25.41 12.90 -35.92
CA GLN A 54 -26.24 12.84 -37.13
C GLN A 54 -25.56 12.01 -38.24
N GLU A 55 -24.28 12.18 -38.45
CA GLU A 55 -23.47 11.38 -39.41
C GLU A 55 -23.55 9.89 -39.15
N PHE A 56 -23.50 9.47 -37.87
CA PHE A 56 -23.61 8.06 -37.46
C PHE A 56 -25.07 7.59 -37.24
N GLY A 57 -26.06 8.37 -37.63
CA GLY A 57 -27.47 8.00 -37.54
C GLY A 57 -28.01 7.86 -36.12
N ILE A 58 -27.48 8.66 -35.20
CA ILE A 58 -27.91 8.72 -33.80
C ILE A 58 -28.77 9.95 -33.61
N ASN A 59 -30.08 9.77 -33.60
CA ASN A 59 -31.07 10.88 -33.57
C ASN A 59 -31.52 11.25 -32.13
N GLN A 60 -30.79 10.87 -31.12
CA GLN A 60 -31.09 11.21 -29.73
C GLN A 60 -30.50 12.57 -29.35
N PRO A 61 -31.21 13.38 -28.52
CA PRO A 61 -30.68 14.65 -28.05
C PRO A 61 -29.37 14.49 -27.30
N LEU A 62 -28.38 15.37 -27.55
CA LEU A 62 -27.09 15.31 -26.91
C LEU A 62 -27.20 15.35 -25.37
N ALA A 63 -28.12 16.13 -24.83
CA ALA A 63 -28.38 16.21 -23.39
C ALA A 63 -28.72 14.85 -22.78
N THR A 64 -29.55 14.05 -23.46
CA THR A 64 -29.93 12.69 -23.01
C THR A 64 -28.73 11.69 -23.11
N LEU A 65 -27.90 11.84 -24.14
CA LEU A 65 -26.71 10.99 -24.35
C LEU A 65 -25.58 11.27 -23.34
N LEU A 66 -25.57 12.48 -22.79
CA LEU A 66 -24.63 12.89 -21.75
C LEU A 66 -25.14 12.59 -20.30
N GLU A 67 -26.33 11.99 -20.14
CA GLU A 67 -26.83 11.50 -18.86
C GLU A 67 -26.11 10.21 -18.42
N LYS A 68 -26.01 10.00 -17.10
CA LYS A 68 -25.50 8.74 -16.52
C LYS A 68 -26.61 7.69 -16.49
N GLU A 69 -26.32 6.48 -16.91
CA GLU A 69 -27.27 5.34 -16.93
C GLU A 69 -27.87 4.97 -15.58
N ALA A 70 -27.27 5.37 -14.46
CA ALA A 70 -27.71 4.94 -13.12
C ALA A 70 -28.53 5.96 -12.32
N THR A 71 -28.63 7.22 -12.73
CA THR A 71 -29.19 8.27 -11.86
C THR A 71 -30.14 9.24 -12.54
N GLY A 72 -30.28 9.21 -13.86
CA GLY A 72 -31.12 10.18 -14.58
C GLY A 72 -30.64 11.64 -14.49
N GLU A 73 -29.48 11.88 -13.92
CA GLU A 73 -28.89 13.22 -13.78
C GLU A 73 -28.15 13.62 -15.06
N SER A 74 -28.58 14.72 -15.67
CA SER A 74 -27.86 15.37 -16.76
C SER A 74 -26.59 16.04 -16.22
N TRP A 75 -25.41 15.73 -16.78
CA TRP A 75 -24.16 16.34 -16.35
C TRP A 75 -24.02 17.83 -16.73
N ALA A 76 -24.98 18.37 -17.48
CA ALA A 76 -25.03 19.77 -17.87
C ALA A 76 -25.65 20.69 -16.77
N THR A 77 -26.22 20.12 -15.71
CA THR A 77 -26.75 20.89 -14.57
C THR A 77 -25.65 21.16 -13.55
N GLU A 78 -25.42 22.43 -13.22
CA GLU A 78 -24.59 22.83 -12.09
C GLU A 78 -25.09 22.17 -10.78
N PRO A 79 -24.22 21.83 -9.83
CA PRO A 79 -24.64 21.19 -8.60
C PRO A 79 -25.51 22.17 -7.79
N ALA A 80 -26.79 21.93 -7.75
CA ALA A 80 -27.67 22.54 -6.76
C ALA A 80 -27.25 22.07 -5.37
N ALA A 81 -27.33 22.95 -4.39
CA ALA A 81 -26.96 22.75 -3.02
C ALA A 81 -27.40 21.37 -2.46
N SER A 82 -26.49 20.72 -1.75
CA SER A 82 -26.58 19.40 -1.16
C SER A 82 -27.96 19.04 -0.59
N VAL A 83 -28.67 18.14 -1.29
CA VAL A 83 -29.79 17.38 -0.71
C VAL A 83 -29.19 16.31 0.21
N PRO A 84 -29.70 16.13 1.44
CA PRO A 84 -29.15 15.12 2.34
C PRO A 84 -29.35 13.71 1.75
N LYS A 85 -28.24 12.99 1.59
CA LYS A 85 -28.20 11.61 1.09
C LYS A 85 -29.11 10.70 1.93
N THR A 86 -29.93 9.88 1.28
CA THR A 86 -30.78 8.89 1.94
C THR A 86 -29.96 7.85 2.72
N LYS A 87 -30.52 7.29 3.80
CA LYS A 87 -29.85 6.30 4.67
C LYS A 87 -29.27 5.06 3.94
N GLN A 88 -29.65 4.81 2.69
CA GLN A 88 -29.15 3.70 1.87
C GLN A 88 -27.88 4.07 1.09
N GLU A 89 -27.75 5.30 0.60
CA GLU A 89 -26.52 5.78 -0.06
C GLU A 89 -25.36 5.98 0.93
N ILE A 90 -25.68 6.22 2.20
CA ILE A 90 -24.68 6.30 3.28
C ILE A 90 -24.05 4.92 3.57
N LYS A 91 -24.72 3.79 3.22
CA LYS A 91 -24.18 2.44 3.48
C LYS A 91 -23.09 2.03 2.48
N ASP A 92 -23.11 2.50 1.26
CA ASP A 92 -22.14 2.10 0.23
C ASP A 92 -20.86 2.96 0.24
N ASP A 93 -20.92 4.18 0.79
CA ASP A 93 -19.76 5.08 0.96
C ASP A 93 -18.92 4.77 2.24
N ILE A 94 -19.33 3.80 3.07
CA ILE A 94 -18.66 3.46 4.35
C ILE A 94 -17.51 2.44 4.17
N MET A 95 -16.86 2.39 3.01
CA MET A 95 -15.69 1.51 2.85
C MET A 95 -14.38 2.08 3.42
N LEU A 96 -14.34 3.38 3.71
CA LEU A 96 -13.22 4.01 4.40
C LEU A 96 -13.78 5.00 5.42
N LEU A 97 -13.58 4.72 6.70
CA LEU A 97 -13.85 5.69 7.76
C LEU A 97 -12.96 6.92 7.51
N ALA A 98 -13.58 8.07 7.30
CA ALA A 98 -12.85 9.31 7.17
C ALA A 98 -11.98 9.53 8.42
N LYS A 99 -10.71 9.87 8.23
CA LYS A 99 -9.80 10.18 9.34
C LYS A 99 -10.36 11.38 10.12
N GLN A 100 -10.76 11.15 11.36
CA GLN A 100 -11.31 12.18 12.23
C GLN A 100 -10.27 12.59 13.27
N VAL A 101 -10.15 13.87 13.52
CA VAL A 101 -9.30 14.42 14.56
C VAL A 101 -10.19 14.80 15.75
N LEU A 102 -9.74 14.52 16.97
CA LEU A 102 -10.47 14.92 18.17
C LEU A 102 -10.60 16.44 18.25
N PHE A 103 -11.85 16.91 18.36
CA PHE A 103 -12.14 18.34 18.49
C PHE A 103 -11.52 18.92 19.79
N PRO A 104 -11.12 20.20 19.79
CA PRO A 104 -10.59 20.85 20.99
C PRO A 104 -11.54 20.80 22.19
N ALA A 105 -12.85 20.88 21.96
CA ALA A 105 -13.88 20.74 22.99
C ALA A 105 -13.87 19.36 23.64
N THR A 106 -13.75 18.29 22.83
CA THR A 106 -13.65 16.91 23.31
C THR A 106 -12.38 16.69 24.13
N LYS A 107 -11.23 17.18 23.64
CA LYS A 107 -9.96 17.11 24.39
C LYS A 107 -10.07 17.81 25.75
N LYS A 108 -10.68 18.99 25.78
CA LYS A 108 -10.89 19.75 27.04
C LYS A 108 -11.84 19.03 27.99
N HIS A 109 -12.92 18.43 27.46
CA HIS A 109 -13.90 17.70 28.28
C HIS A 109 -13.28 16.51 29.01
N PHE A 110 -12.51 15.69 28.29
CA PHE A 110 -11.83 14.52 28.85
C PHE A 110 -10.44 14.83 29.43
N GLY A 111 -10.02 16.09 29.45
CA GLY A 111 -8.71 16.51 29.97
C GLY A 111 -7.53 15.88 29.23
N LEU A 112 -7.67 15.71 27.91
CA LEU A 112 -6.64 15.14 27.04
C LEU A 112 -5.72 16.25 26.53
N PHE A 113 -4.43 16.17 26.82
CA PHE A 113 -3.44 17.12 26.30
C PHE A 113 -3.05 16.83 24.85
N ARG A 114 -3.19 15.59 24.37
CA ARG A 114 -2.99 15.15 22.99
C ARG A 114 -4.05 14.13 22.58
N ASP A 115 -4.12 13.83 21.28
CA ASP A 115 -4.97 12.77 20.77
C ASP A 115 -4.29 11.41 21.04
N PRO A 116 -4.91 10.50 21.83
CA PRO A 116 -4.32 9.20 22.14
C PRO A 116 -4.20 8.27 20.93
N PHE A 117 -5.02 8.49 19.89
CA PHE A 117 -5.05 7.68 18.67
C PHE A 117 -4.30 8.31 17.50
N ALA A 118 -3.63 9.45 17.70
CA ALA A 118 -2.75 10.00 16.69
C ALA A 118 -1.60 9.03 16.38
N GLU A 119 -1.15 9.02 15.11
CA GLU A 119 0.00 8.23 14.64
C GLU A 119 1.32 8.82 15.16
N ASP A 120 1.49 8.83 16.47
CA ASP A 120 2.63 9.45 17.13
C ASP A 120 3.41 8.42 17.97
N ILE A 121 4.01 7.44 17.25
CA ILE A 121 4.91 6.46 17.86
C ILE A 121 6.32 7.02 17.76
N ARG A 122 6.90 7.41 18.92
CA ARG A 122 8.21 8.04 19.04
C ARG A 122 9.26 7.16 19.70
N SER A 123 8.81 6.15 20.46
CA SER A 123 9.68 5.25 21.20
C SER A 123 9.14 3.82 21.20
N ALA A 124 9.98 2.86 21.57
CA ALA A 124 9.58 1.47 21.74
C ALA A 124 8.45 1.30 22.78
N GLU A 125 8.38 2.17 23.78
CA GLU A 125 7.34 2.17 24.82
C GLU A 125 5.96 2.53 24.26
N ASP A 126 5.94 3.27 23.15
CA ASP A 126 4.71 3.65 22.45
C ASP A 126 4.10 2.51 21.62
N VAL A 127 4.86 1.44 21.42
CA VAL A 127 4.44 0.30 20.60
C VAL A 127 3.57 -0.63 21.44
N PHE A 128 2.31 -0.80 21.03
CA PHE A 128 1.45 -1.81 21.65
C PHE A 128 1.99 -3.20 21.40
N THR A 129 2.07 -4.02 22.45
CA THR A 129 2.72 -5.32 22.42
C THR A 129 1.74 -6.42 22.84
N SER A 130 1.10 -7.08 21.85
CA SER A 130 0.39 -8.35 22.05
C SER A 130 1.36 -9.54 22.07
N ALA A 131 0.86 -10.74 22.33
CA ALA A 131 1.66 -11.96 22.23
C ALA A 131 2.22 -12.15 20.81
N ASP A 132 1.38 -11.95 19.79
CA ASP A 132 1.76 -12.08 18.38
C ASP A 132 2.80 -11.02 17.98
N VAL A 133 2.60 -9.78 18.39
CA VAL A 133 3.55 -8.69 18.13
C VAL A 133 4.89 -8.98 18.78
N ARG A 134 4.93 -9.53 20.01
CA ARG A 134 6.19 -9.94 20.67
C ARG A 134 6.90 -11.04 19.90
N TYR A 135 6.17 -12.04 19.45
CA TYR A 135 6.73 -13.10 18.62
C TYR A 135 7.35 -12.54 17.34
N VAL A 136 6.63 -11.70 16.60
CA VAL A 136 7.14 -11.11 15.35
C VAL A 136 8.35 -10.22 15.60
N ARG A 137 8.35 -9.40 16.66
CA ARG A 137 9.50 -8.58 17.07
C ARG A 137 10.76 -9.41 17.29
N GLU A 138 10.62 -10.49 18.06
CA GLU A 138 11.75 -11.37 18.34
C GLU A 138 12.19 -12.12 17.08
N ALA A 139 11.28 -12.67 16.31
CA ALA A 139 11.57 -13.36 15.06
C ALA A 139 12.31 -12.46 14.05
N LEU A 140 11.88 -11.19 13.91
CA LEU A 140 12.56 -10.20 13.07
C LEU A 140 14.01 -9.96 13.55
N PHE A 141 14.21 -9.77 14.85
CA PHE A 141 15.53 -9.53 15.41
C PHE A 141 16.45 -10.75 15.25
N GLN A 142 15.95 -11.96 15.51
CA GLN A 142 16.70 -13.20 15.32
C GLN A 142 17.04 -13.43 13.85
N THR A 143 16.12 -13.16 12.94
CA THR A 143 16.35 -13.21 11.49
C THR A 143 17.45 -12.23 11.07
N ALA A 144 17.43 -11.00 11.56
CA ALA A 144 18.44 -10.00 11.25
C ALA A 144 19.83 -10.38 11.79
N LYS A 145 19.88 -10.98 12.99
CA LYS A 145 21.11 -11.31 13.69
C LYS A 145 21.78 -12.62 13.22
N HIS A 146 20.99 -13.66 13.01
CA HIS A 146 21.50 -15.01 12.78
C HIS A 146 21.37 -15.51 11.35
N GLY A 147 20.74 -14.74 10.49
CA GLY A 147 20.45 -15.14 9.12
C GLY A 147 19.07 -15.77 9.00
N GLY A 148 18.35 -15.40 7.98
CA GLY A 148 17.03 -15.93 7.70
C GLY A 148 16.36 -15.23 6.52
N PHE A 149 15.28 -15.82 6.04
CA PHE A 149 14.42 -15.23 5.05
C PHE A 149 13.00 -15.23 5.61
N MET A 150 12.45 -14.06 5.90
CA MET A 150 11.15 -13.89 6.54
C MET A 150 10.26 -12.94 5.75
N ALA A 151 8.97 -13.23 5.72
CA ALA A 151 7.94 -12.32 5.21
C ALA A 151 6.94 -12.01 6.33
N VAL A 152 6.80 -10.73 6.68
CA VAL A 152 5.78 -10.23 7.60
C VAL A 152 4.61 -9.70 6.79
N VAL A 153 3.46 -10.33 6.95
CA VAL A 153 2.25 -10.05 6.19
C VAL A 153 1.16 -9.54 7.13
N GLY A 154 0.42 -8.54 6.72
CA GLY A 154 -0.73 -8.03 7.48
C GLY A 154 -1.47 -6.94 6.72
N GLU A 155 -2.69 -6.68 7.10
CA GLU A 155 -3.53 -5.63 6.51
C GLU A 155 -2.90 -4.23 6.64
N SER A 156 -3.36 -3.28 5.84
CA SER A 156 -2.97 -1.88 6.00
C SER A 156 -3.34 -1.41 7.41
N GLY A 157 -2.42 -0.71 8.09
CA GLY A 157 -2.63 -0.29 9.47
C GLY A 157 -2.32 -1.34 10.55
N ALA A 158 -1.99 -2.59 10.22
CA ALA A 158 -1.64 -3.64 11.20
C ALA A 158 -0.34 -3.40 11.99
N GLY A 159 0.36 -2.28 11.78
CA GLY A 159 1.58 -1.94 12.53
C GLY A 159 2.87 -2.48 11.92
N LYS A 160 2.88 -2.95 10.68
CA LYS A 160 4.08 -3.50 10.01
C LYS A 160 5.25 -2.51 9.99
N SER A 161 5.01 -1.28 9.55
CA SER A 161 6.06 -0.24 9.51
C SER A 161 6.51 0.18 10.91
N THR A 162 5.64 0.04 11.92
CA THR A 162 6.00 0.22 13.32
C THR A 162 7.00 -0.85 13.77
N LEU A 163 6.76 -2.12 13.44
CA LEU A 163 7.66 -3.22 13.76
C LEU A 163 9.03 -3.08 13.07
N ARG A 164 9.06 -2.58 11.85
CA ARG A 164 10.32 -2.27 11.17
C ARG A 164 11.09 -1.17 11.91
N ARG A 165 10.44 -0.09 12.29
CA ARG A 165 11.08 1.00 13.07
C ARG A 165 11.58 0.50 14.41
N ASP A 166 10.80 -0.31 15.10
CA ASP A 166 11.16 -0.94 16.38
C ASP A 166 12.38 -1.86 16.24
N LEU A 167 12.46 -2.64 15.17
CA LEU A 167 13.64 -3.45 14.86
C LEU A 167 14.90 -2.58 14.72
N ILE A 168 14.82 -1.49 13.96
CA ILE A 168 15.96 -0.58 13.74
C ILE A 168 16.35 0.11 15.05
N ASP A 169 15.38 0.56 15.82
CA ASP A 169 15.59 1.20 17.11
C ASP A 169 16.28 0.24 18.09
N ARG A 170 15.81 -1.00 18.19
CA ARG A 170 16.43 -2.06 19.00
C ARG A 170 17.87 -2.36 18.59
N ILE A 171 18.13 -2.46 17.29
CA ILE A 171 19.49 -2.66 16.75
C ILE A 171 20.43 -1.54 17.23
N ASN A 172 19.95 -0.30 17.18
CA ASN A 172 20.71 0.88 17.59
C ASN A 172 20.91 0.92 19.12
N GLN A 173 19.86 0.65 19.91
CA GLN A 173 19.93 0.66 21.37
C GLN A 173 20.86 -0.44 21.93
N GLU A 174 20.78 -1.66 21.37
CA GLU A 174 21.63 -2.77 21.75
C GLU A 174 23.05 -2.67 21.16
N ASN A 175 23.33 -1.67 20.31
CA ASN A 175 24.57 -1.58 19.51
C ASN A 175 24.89 -2.90 18.81
N ALA A 176 23.87 -3.58 18.32
CA ALA A 176 24.02 -4.87 17.67
C ALA A 176 24.81 -4.71 16.37
N PRO A 177 25.77 -5.59 16.06
CA PRO A 177 26.57 -5.48 14.83
C PRO A 177 25.75 -5.95 13.60
N ILE A 178 24.69 -5.24 13.32
CA ILE A 178 23.74 -5.53 12.22
C ILE A 178 23.68 -4.32 11.30
N GLN A 179 24.00 -4.53 10.02
CA GLN A 179 23.85 -3.51 8.97
C GLN A 179 22.48 -3.66 8.33
N VAL A 180 21.65 -2.61 8.49
CA VAL A 180 20.31 -2.55 7.88
C VAL A 180 20.40 -1.92 6.50
N ILE A 181 19.84 -2.60 5.51
CA ILE A 181 19.82 -2.19 4.11
C ILE A 181 18.38 -2.05 3.67
N GLU A 182 17.99 -0.83 3.30
CA GLU A 182 16.63 -0.52 2.87
C GLU A 182 16.68 0.09 1.46
N PRO A 183 16.28 -0.66 0.43
CA PRO A 183 16.15 -0.10 -0.91
C PRO A 183 15.06 0.97 -0.97
N TYR A 184 15.33 2.11 -1.60
CA TYR A 184 14.33 3.16 -1.79
C TYR A 184 13.25 2.70 -2.78
N ILE A 185 12.03 2.51 -2.28
CA ILE A 185 10.87 2.08 -3.07
C ILE A 185 10.10 3.29 -3.64
N ILE A 186 10.21 4.46 -3.00
CA ILE A 186 9.49 5.70 -3.35
C ILE A 186 9.63 6.10 -4.83
N ALA A 187 10.77 5.80 -5.46
CA ALA A 187 10.97 6.06 -6.88
C ALA A 187 10.22 5.07 -7.81
N MET A 188 9.43 4.14 -7.26
CA MET A 188 8.82 3.02 -7.95
C MET A 188 7.29 3.04 -7.93
N GLU A 189 6.67 3.92 -7.13
CA GLU A 189 5.22 4.04 -6.99
C GLU A 189 4.56 4.79 -8.14
N ASP A 190 5.31 5.60 -8.89
CA ASP A 190 4.78 6.32 -10.05
C ASP A 190 4.72 5.39 -11.24
N ASN A 191 3.65 4.58 -11.31
CA ASN A 191 3.28 4.14 -12.64
C ASN A 191 1.99 3.39 -12.84
N ASP A 192 1.10 4.05 -13.41
CA ASP A 192 0.11 3.52 -14.34
C ASP A 192 0.81 2.84 -15.54
N VAL A 193 0.69 1.53 -15.67
CA VAL A 193 0.97 0.71 -16.87
C VAL A 193 2.43 0.37 -17.23
N LYS A 194 3.46 1.17 -16.91
CA LYS A 194 4.89 0.87 -17.22
C LYS A 194 5.88 1.20 -16.10
N GLY A 195 5.45 1.05 -14.85
CA GLY A 195 6.23 1.37 -13.68
C GLY A 195 7.61 0.72 -13.61
N LYS A 196 8.60 1.48 -13.15
CA LYS A 196 9.92 0.96 -12.82
C LYS A 196 9.83 0.10 -11.56
N THR A 197 9.51 -1.16 -11.72
CA THR A 197 9.51 -2.13 -10.61
C THR A 197 10.92 -2.33 -10.04
N LEU A 198 11.02 -2.63 -8.74
CA LEU A 198 12.28 -2.94 -8.07
C LEU A 198 12.93 -4.17 -8.73
N LYS A 199 14.04 -3.94 -9.42
CA LYS A 199 14.80 -5.00 -10.09
C LYS A 199 15.94 -5.48 -9.18
N ALA A 200 16.40 -6.71 -9.39
CA ALA A 200 17.56 -7.26 -8.70
C ALA A 200 18.81 -6.36 -8.77
N SER A 201 18.98 -5.63 -9.89
CA SER A 201 20.07 -4.66 -10.06
C SER A 201 20.00 -3.48 -9.09
N HIS A 202 18.80 -2.97 -8.80
CA HIS A 202 18.60 -1.86 -7.85
C HIS A 202 18.83 -2.33 -6.41
N ILE A 203 18.40 -3.56 -6.09
CA ILE A 203 18.69 -4.17 -4.78
C ILE A 203 20.20 -4.33 -4.58
N ALA A 204 20.90 -4.86 -5.60
CA ALA A 204 22.35 -5.01 -5.55
C ALA A 204 23.07 -3.65 -5.38
N GLU A 205 22.59 -2.62 -6.06
CA GLU A 205 23.10 -1.25 -5.94
C GLU A 205 22.88 -0.70 -4.53
N SER A 206 21.68 -0.85 -3.98
CA SER A 206 21.36 -0.43 -2.61
C SER A 206 22.26 -1.13 -1.58
N ILE A 207 22.51 -2.43 -1.71
CA ILE A 207 23.41 -3.16 -0.82
C ILE A 207 24.83 -2.60 -0.91
N ILE A 208 25.35 -2.40 -2.13
CA ILE A 208 26.71 -1.90 -2.33
C ILE A 208 26.87 -0.50 -1.76
N THR A 209 25.93 0.41 -2.05
CA THR A 209 26.00 1.80 -1.60
C THR A 209 25.86 1.94 -0.07
N THR A 210 25.11 1.06 0.56
CA THR A 210 24.97 1.05 2.02
C THR A 210 26.22 0.53 2.70
N LEU A 211 26.78 -0.59 2.23
CA LEU A 211 27.93 -1.24 2.86
C LEU A 211 29.28 -0.65 2.45
N ALA A 212 29.37 -0.08 1.26
CA ALA A 212 30.60 0.50 0.72
C ALA A 212 30.30 1.85 0.05
N PRO A 213 29.94 2.90 0.83
CA PRO A 213 29.45 4.19 0.30
C PRO A 213 30.49 4.97 -0.52
N LEU A 214 31.76 4.66 -0.36
CA LEU A 214 32.86 5.29 -1.10
C LEU A 214 33.17 4.60 -2.43
N GLU A 215 32.57 3.44 -2.70
CA GLU A 215 32.81 2.70 -3.92
C GLU A 215 31.81 3.03 -5.02
N ASN A 216 32.30 3.20 -6.23
CA ASN A 216 31.43 3.33 -7.40
C ASN A 216 30.84 1.97 -7.80
N VAL A 217 29.52 1.93 -7.97
CA VAL A 217 28.81 0.72 -8.41
C VAL A 217 29.20 0.38 -9.84
N LYS A 218 29.59 -0.86 -10.10
CA LYS A 218 29.99 -1.35 -11.41
C LYS A 218 28.80 -1.35 -12.38
N ARG A 219 29.05 -0.96 -13.63
CA ARG A 219 27.99 -0.84 -14.67
C ARG A 219 27.54 -2.19 -15.20
N SER A 220 28.48 -3.13 -15.43
CA SER A 220 28.16 -4.48 -15.90
C SER A 220 27.42 -5.27 -14.81
N PRO A 221 26.33 -5.96 -15.13
CA PRO A 221 25.58 -6.76 -14.17
C PRO A 221 26.45 -7.79 -13.46
N GLU A 222 27.29 -8.53 -14.18
CA GLU A 222 28.19 -9.51 -13.61
C GLU A 222 29.20 -8.88 -12.64
N ALA A 223 29.85 -7.78 -13.07
CA ALA A 223 30.80 -7.08 -12.22
C ALA A 223 30.14 -6.49 -10.97
N ARG A 224 28.88 -6.03 -11.07
CA ARG A 224 28.08 -5.54 -9.94
C ARG A 224 27.78 -6.67 -8.95
N PHE A 225 27.32 -7.82 -9.40
CA PHE A 225 27.05 -8.96 -8.51
C PHE A 225 28.33 -9.51 -7.87
N ARG A 226 29.45 -9.49 -8.57
CA ARG A 226 30.76 -9.85 -8.00
C ARG A 226 31.19 -8.83 -6.92
N GLN A 227 30.98 -7.53 -7.19
CA GLN A 227 31.23 -6.47 -6.21
C GLN A 227 30.36 -6.66 -4.97
N LEU A 228 29.05 -6.89 -5.15
CA LEU A 228 28.10 -7.15 -4.07
C LEU A 228 28.57 -8.33 -3.20
N HIS A 229 28.92 -9.45 -3.81
CA HIS A 229 29.39 -10.63 -3.06
C HIS A 229 30.64 -10.31 -2.25
N ARG A 230 31.62 -9.58 -2.83
CA ARG A 230 32.82 -9.14 -2.13
C ARG A 230 32.47 -8.25 -0.94
N VAL A 231 31.66 -7.22 -1.14
CA VAL A 231 31.29 -6.26 -0.08
C VAL A 231 30.55 -6.94 1.07
N LEU A 232 29.63 -7.87 0.77
CA LEU A 232 28.94 -8.64 1.80
C LEU A 232 29.94 -9.53 2.59
N LYS A 233 30.90 -10.17 1.92
CA LYS A 233 31.94 -10.97 2.60
C LYS A 233 32.81 -10.12 3.51
N GLU A 234 33.20 -8.93 3.07
CA GLU A 234 34.00 -7.98 3.84
C GLU A 234 33.24 -7.52 5.09
N SER A 235 31.95 -7.17 4.95
CA SER A 235 31.09 -6.81 6.07
C SER A 235 31.01 -7.93 7.11
N VAL A 236 30.75 -9.16 6.67
CA VAL A 236 30.63 -10.33 7.57
C VAL A 236 31.97 -10.67 8.22
N LYS A 237 33.11 -10.54 7.52
CA LYS A 237 34.44 -10.69 8.09
C LYS A 237 34.78 -9.64 9.15
N SER A 238 34.22 -8.44 8.99
CA SER A 238 34.33 -7.36 9.98
C SER A 238 33.42 -7.56 11.20
N GLY A 239 32.69 -8.67 11.27
CA GLY A 239 31.84 -9.03 12.41
C GLY A 239 30.39 -8.59 12.29
N TYR A 240 29.98 -7.99 11.18
CA TYR A 240 28.60 -7.55 10.99
C TYR A 240 27.71 -8.64 10.39
N SER A 241 26.44 -8.63 10.77
CA SER A 241 25.36 -9.31 10.04
C SER A 241 24.67 -8.30 9.13
N ASN A 242 24.23 -8.72 7.94
CA ASN A 242 23.57 -7.82 7.01
C ASN A 242 22.10 -8.23 6.84
N VAL A 243 21.17 -7.29 6.96
CA VAL A 243 19.74 -7.52 6.74
C VAL A 243 19.18 -6.59 5.68
N LEU A 244 18.56 -7.17 4.68
CA LEU A 244 17.83 -6.46 3.62
C LEU A 244 16.37 -6.42 4.01
N ILE A 245 15.81 -5.22 4.19
CA ILE A 245 14.39 -5.01 4.51
C ILE A 245 13.72 -4.38 3.30
N ILE A 246 12.67 -5.01 2.80
CA ILE A 246 11.87 -4.50 1.68
C ILE A 246 10.44 -4.30 2.14
N GLU A 247 10.00 -3.04 2.25
CA GLU A 247 8.60 -2.69 2.48
C GLU A 247 7.80 -2.82 1.17
N GLU A 248 6.47 -2.81 1.28
CA GLU A 248 5.54 -2.97 0.16
C GLU A 248 5.90 -4.13 -0.79
N ALA A 249 6.45 -5.21 -0.21
CA ALA A 249 6.96 -6.34 -0.97
C ALA A 249 5.88 -7.06 -1.81
N HIS A 250 4.60 -6.82 -1.54
CA HIS A 250 3.49 -7.29 -2.37
C HIS A 250 3.51 -6.66 -3.77
N ALA A 251 4.12 -5.48 -3.95
CA ALA A 251 4.30 -4.86 -5.27
C ALA A 251 5.44 -5.49 -6.09
N LEU A 252 6.32 -6.29 -5.47
CA LEU A 252 7.45 -6.93 -6.17
C LEU A 252 6.98 -7.88 -7.29
N PRO A 253 7.60 -7.81 -8.48
CA PRO A 253 7.36 -8.78 -9.53
C PRO A 253 7.99 -10.13 -9.18
N ILE A 254 7.39 -11.21 -9.69
CA ILE A 254 7.86 -12.59 -9.46
C ILE A 254 9.34 -12.80 -9.83
N PRO A 255 9.87 -12.27 -10.96
CA PRO A 255 11.30 -12.39 -11.24
C PRO A 255 12.20 -11.79 -10.14
N THR A 256 11.80 -10.69 -9.51
CA THR A 256 12.56 -10.09 -8.40
C THR A 256 12.53 -11.00 -7.17
N LEU A 257 11.39 -11.59 -6.83
CA LEU A 257 11.29 -12.57 -5.73
C LEU A 257 12.22 -13.78 -5.96
N LYS A 258 12.31 -14.30 -7.19
CA LYS A 258 13.26 -15.35 -7.56
C LYS A 258 14.72 -14.92 -7.38
N HIS A 259 15.04 -13.67 -7.68
CA HIS A 259 16.38 -13.14 -7.44
C HIS A 259 16.71 -12.99 -5.96
N LEU A 260 15.74 -12.66 -5.11
CA LEU A 260 15.95 -12.59 -3.66
C LEU A 260 16.43 -13.92 -3.09
N LYS A 261 15.90 -15.06 -3.57
CA LYS A 261 16.45 -16.38 -3.22
C LYS A 261 17.93 -16.47 -3.50
N ARG A 262 18.39 -16.01 -4.68
CA ARG A 262 19.82 -16.05 -5.04
C ARG A 262 20.67 -15.17 -4.15
N PHE A 263 20.17 -14.02 -3.72
CA PHE A 263 20.84 -13.18 -2.73
C PHE A 263 20.94 -13.87 -1.36
N PHE A 264 19.86 -14.53 -0.94
CA PHE A 264 19.83 -15.30 0.30
C PHE A 264 20.77 -16.50 0.28
N GLU A 265 21.03 -17.08 -0.88
CA GLU A 265 21.96 -18.23 -1.06
C GLU A 265 23.43 -17.81 -1.08
N LEU A 266 23.77 -16.52 -0.98
CA LEU A 266 25.14 -16.08 -0.89
C LEU A 266 25.73 -16.48 0.47
N GLU A 267 26.86 -17.19 0.43
CA GLU A 267 27.51 -17.78 1.60
C GLU A 267 29.03 -17.56 1.56
N ASP A 268 29.65 -17.57 2.75
CA ASP A 268 31.10 -17.72 2.94
C ASP A 268 31.33 -18.90 3.90
N GLY A 269 31.64 -20.07 3.35
CA GLY A 269 31.60 -21.35 4.07
C GLY A 269 30.15 -21.69 4.48
N PHE A 270 29.90 -21.88 5.76
CA PHE A 270 28.59 -22.17 6.33
C PHE A 270 27.82 -20.91 6.77
N LYS A 271 28.41 -19.73 6.62
CA LYS A 271 27.83 -18.48 7.08
C LYS A 271 27.06 -17.78 5.97
N LYS A 272 25.78 -17.52 6.20
CA LYS A 272 24.95 -16.68 5.32
C LYS A 272 25.48 -15.24 5.34
N LEU A 273 25.53 -14.62 4.17
CA LEU A 273 26.03 -13.25 4.03
C LEU A 273 24.93 -12.19 4.14
N LEU A 274 23.67 -12.58 3.91
CA LEU A 274 22.53 -11.66 3.86
C LEU A 274 21.28 -12.32 4.42
N SER A 275 20.62 -11.65 5.35
CA SER A 275 19.26 -11.94 5.80
C SER A 275 18.27 -11.14 4.97
N ILE A 276 17.05 -11.63 4.78
CA ILE A 276 16.02 -10.93 4.02
C ILE A 276 14.74 -10.87 4.82
N VAL A 277 14.18 -9.67 4.95
CA VAL A 277 12.88 -9.39 5.55
C VAL A 277 12.00 -8.72 4.51
N LEU A 278 10.89 -9.34 4.18
CA LEU A 278 9.84 -8.78 3.33
C LEU A 278 8.69 -8.31 4.21
N VAL A 279 8.23 -7.09 3.99
CA VAL A 279 7.08 -6.53 4.68
C VAL A 279 6.02 -6.21 3.64
N GLY A 280 4.80 -6.74 3.79
CA GLY A 280 3.78 -6.54 2.77
C GLY A 280 2.35 -6.77 3.24
N GLN A 281 1.42 -6.53 2.34
CA GLN A 281 -0.01 -6.75 2.53
C GLN A 281 -0.35 -8.23 2.23
N PRO A 282 -1.58 -8.70 2.51
CA PRO A 282 -1.99 -10.10 2.30
C PRO A 282 -1.76 -10.64 0.89
N GLU A 283 -1.71 -9.78 -0.13
CA GLU A 283 -1.36 -10.13 -1.51
C GLU A 283 0.05 -10.76 -1.62
N LEU A 284 0.97 -10.38 -0.70
CA LEU A 284 2.29 -11.01 -0.62
C LEU A 284 2.18 -12.49 -0.28
N LYS A 285 1.30 -12.84 0.65
CA LYS A 285 1.03 -14.24 1.02
C LYS A 285 0.47 -15.04 -0.15
N LEU A 286 -0.41 -14.42 -0.94
CA LEU A 286 -0.95 -15.06 -2.17
C LEU A 286 0.16 -15.27 -3.20
N LYS A 287 1.07 -14.32 -3.39
CA LYS A 287 2.24 -14.46 -4.27
C LYS A 287 3.20 -15.55 -3.78
N LEU A 288 3.45 -15.63 -2.47
CA LEU A 288 4.32 -16.61 -1.82
C LEU A 288 3.57 -17.92 -1.49
N SER A 289 2.51 -18.25 -2.20
CA SER A 289 1.79 -19.50 -2.03
C SER A 289 2.54 -20.67 -2.69
N GLU A 290 2.54 -21.84 -2.05
CA GLU A 290 3.08 -23.09 -2.60
C GLU A 290 2.40 -23.52 -3.92
N ARG A 291 1.17 -23.06 -4.14
CA ARG A 291 0.44 -23.28 -5.40
C ARG A 291 1.08 -22.56 -6.58
N ASN A 292 1.84 -21.49 -6.33
CA ASN A 292 2.56 -20.78 -7.36
C ASN A 292 3.91 -21.47 -7.63
N THR A 293 3.95 -22.31 -8.65
CA THR A 293 5.14 -23.07 -9.06
C THR A 293 6.35 -22.18 -9.33
N GLU A 294 6.13 -20.93 -9.74
CA GLU A 294 7.20 -19.99 -10.05
C GLU A 294 8.00 -19.51 -8.85
N VAL A 295 7.39 -19.49 -7.65
CA VAL A 295 8.05 -19.02 -6.42
C VAL A 295 8.26 -20.13 -5.39
N ARG A 296 7.94 -21.36 -5.72
CA ARG A 296 8.04 -22.51 -4.80
C ARG A 296 9.38 -22.60 -4.09
N GLU A 297 10.46 -22.35 -4.78
CA GLU A 297 11.81 -22.37 -4.21
C GLU A 297 12.08 -21.21 -3.23
N VAL A 298 11.39 -20.07 -3.39
CA VAL A 298 11.44 -18.95 -2.45
C VAL A 298 10.66 -19.31 -1.18
N VAL A 299 9.44 -19.84 -1.36
CA VAL A 299 8.54 -20.21 -0.26
C VAL A 299 9.17 -21.23 0.67
N GLN A 300 9.88 -22.23 0.13
CA GLN A 300 10.58 -23.24 0.94
C GLN A 300 11.67 -22.68 1.87
N ARG A 301 12.14 -21.47 1.64
CA ARG A 301 13.19 -20.81 2.42
C ARG A 301 12.69 -19.60 3.22
N CYS A 302 11.45 -19.18 2.96
CA CYS A 302 10.85 -17.99 3.54
C CYS A 302 9.88 -18.39 4.65
N GLU A 303 10.14 -17.97 5.86
CA GLU A 303 9.17 -18.05 6.95
C GLU A 303 8.12 -16.94 6.77
N ILE A 304 6.85 -17.31 6.69
CA ILE A 304 5.76 -16.36 6.53
C ILE A 304 5.06 -16.19 7.86
N VAL A 305 5.11 -14.99 8.41
CA VAL A 305 4.46 -14.62 9.67
C VAL A 305 3.35 -13.62 9.37
N GLU A 306 2.16 -13.87 9.89
CA GLU A 306 1.00 -13.03 9.69
C GLU A 306 0.69 -12.23 10.96
N LEU A 307 0.56 -10.91 10.80
CA LEU A 307 0.05 -10.04 11.86
C LEU A 307 -1.48 -10.09 11.83
N ALA A 308 -2.04 -10.72 12.85
CA ALA A 308 -3.48 -10.79 13.03
C ALA A 308 -4.08 -9.41 13.35
N PRO A 309 -5.35 -9.17 12.98
CA PRO A 309 -6.11 -8.01 13.44
C PRO A 309 -6.21 -7.97 14.98
N LEU A 310 -6.39 -6.77 15.54
CA LEU A 310 -6.48 -6.56 16.98
C LEU A 310 -7.79 -7.03 17.64
N ASP A 311 -8.59 -7.87 17.00
CA ASP A 311 -9.97 -8.22 17.41
C ASP A 311 -10.10 -8.58 18.90
N ALA A 312 -9.28 -9.53 19.37
CA ALA A 312 -9.28 -9.96 20.76
C ALA A 312 -8.54 -8.97 21.70
N GLU A 313 -7.59 -8.22 21.17
CA GLU A 313 -6.70 -7.33 21.91
C GLU A 313 -7.14 -5.87 21.87
N LEU A 314 -8.33 -5.57 21.32
CA LEU A 314 -8.83 -4.21 21.12
C LEU A 314 -8.87 -3.40 22.41
N GLU A 315 -9.38 -4.00 23.49
CA GLU A 315 -9.48 -3.34 24.80
C GLU A 315 -8.09 -2.97 25.34
N ARG A 316 -7.16 -3.92 25.33
CA ARG A 316 -5.78 -3.69 25.78
C ARG A 316 -5.04 -2.69 24.91
N PHE A 317 -5.34 -2.65 23.60
CA PHE A 317 -4.79 -1.63 22.72
C PHE A 317 -5.29 -0.24 23.08
N VAL A 318 -6.59 -0.10 23.33
CA VAL A 318 -7.18 1.19 23.75
C VAL A 318 -6.65 1.61 25.12
N GLU A 319 -6.56 0.70 26.08
CA GLU A 319 -5.97 0.91 27.40
C GLU A 319 -4.55 1.46 27.29
N HIS A 320 -3.68 0.76 26.56
CA HIS A 320 -2.30 1.20 26.28
C HIS A 320 -2.25 2.62 25.67
N LYS A 321 -3.15 2.94 24.71
CA LYS A 321 -3.23 4.27 24.11
C LYS A 321 -3.66 5.36 25.09
N LEU A 322 -4.57 5.06 26.01
CA LEU A 322 -5.06 6.00 27.02
C LEU A 322 -4.07 6.20 28.16
N GLU A 323 -3.41 5.15 28.62
CA GLU A 323 -2.33 5.23 29.62
C GLU A 323 -1.22 6.21 29.19
N ARG A 324 -0.86 6.23 27.92
CA ARG A 324 0.12 7.18 27.35
C ARG A 324 -0.29 8.65 27.48
N VAL A 325 -1.55 8.94 27.68
CA VAL A 325 -2.08 10.29 27.93
C VAL A 325 -2.53 10.48 29.37
N GLY A 326 -2.20 9.52 30.25
CA GLY A 326 -2.50 9.57 31.69
C GLY A 326 -3.99 9.40 32.00
N LYS A 327 -4.70 8.60 31.19
CA LYS A 327 -6.14 8.32 31.39
C LYS A 327 -6.38 6.82 31.49
N GLN A 328 -7.43 6.47 32.26
CA GLN A 328 -7.95 5.10 32.31
C GLN A 328 -9.09 4.93 31.31
N VAL A 329 -9.36 3.69 30.92
CA VAL A 329 -10.46 3.36 29.99
C VAL A 329 -11.80 3.82 30.55
N SER A 330 -12.03 3.59 31.86
CA SER A 330 -13.25 3.99 32.59
C SER A 330 -13.52 5.49 32.61
N ASP A 331 -12.50 6.34 32.38
CA ASP A 331 -12.65 7.79 32.31
C ASP A 331 -13.35 8.28 31.04
N ILE A 332 -13.36 7.42 29.98
CA ILE A 332 -13.75 7.81 28.63
C ILE A 332 -14.81 6.86 28.03
N PHE A 333 -14.73 5.57 28.35
CA PHE A 333 -15.57 4.53 27.76
C PHE A 333 -16.45 3.86 28.82
N GLU A 334 -17.72 3.64 28.51
CA GLU A 334 -18.63 2.82 29.28
C GLU A 334 -18.40 1.33 29.01
N GLU A 335 -18.91 0.43 29.87
CA GLU A 335 -18.66 -1.02 29.78
C GLU A 335 -19.12 -1.67 28.45
N ASP A 336 -20.18 -1.14 27.83
CA ASP A 336 -20.75 -1.64 26.59
C ASP A 336 -20.08 -1.05 25.33
N ALA A 337 -19.25 -0.03 25.47
CA ALA A 337 -18.63 0.68 24.34
C ALA A 337 -17.79 -0.25 23.46
N PHE A 338 -16.99 -1.15 24.04
CA PHE A 338 -16.18 -2.10 23.28
C PHE A 338 -17.03 -3.11 22.52
N LEU A 339 -18.17 -3.53 23.10
CA LEU A 339 -19.11 -4.41 22.41
C LEU A 339 -19.68 -3.70 21.17
N ALA A 340 -20.08 -2.45 21.29
CA ALA A 340 -20.60 -1.65 20.19
C ALA A 340 -19.53 -1.43 19.09
N VAL A 341 -18.27 -1.16 19.46
CA VAL A 341 -17.16 -1.01 18.52
C VAL A 341 -16.90 -2.31 17.77
N ARG A 342 -16.80 -3.45 18.49
CA ARG A 342 -16.59 -4.77 17.88
C ARG A 342 -17.72 -5.14 16.91
N GLN A 343 -18.98 -4.93 17.29
CA GLN A 343 -20.13 -5.21 16.42
C GLN A 343 -20.04 -4.40 15.11
N ARG A 344 -19.64 -3.12 15.20
CA ARG A 344 -19.53 -2.26 14.03
C ARG A 344 -18.35 -2.64 13.12
N LEU A 345 -17.20 -2.98 13.67
CA LEU A 345 -16.03 -3.40 12.90
C LEU A 345 -16.23 -4.75 12.22
N VAL A 346 -16.83 -5.74 12.91
CA VAL A 346 -17.09 -7.07 12.35
C VAL A 346 -18.18 -7.03 11.27
N ALA A 347 -19.19 -6.16 11.40
CA ALA A 347 -20.23 -6.00 10.39
C ALA A 347 -19.66 -5.50 9.05
N VAL A 348 -18.64 -4.62 9.08
CA VAL A 348 -17.95 -4.12 7.87
C VAL A 348 -17.11 -5.22 7.20
N ASN A 349 -16.47 -6.10 7.97
CA ASN A 349 -15.64 -7.17 7.42
C ASN A 349 -16.42 -8.35 6.83
N ARG A 350 -17.68 -8.56 7.19
CA ARG A 350 -18.53 -9.63 6.63
C ARG A 350 -19.11 -9.32 5.25
N GLN A 351 -18.95 -8.09 4.76
CA GLN A 351 -19.40 -7.65 3.43
C GLN A 351 -18.26 -7.64 2.38
N LYS A 352 -17.04 -8.08 2.73
CA LYS A 352 -15.96 -8.42 1.81
C LYS A 352 -15.92 -9.91 1.54
#